data_916eb56329a1b97a9e57c2eb66e7f827
#
_entry.id   916eb56329a1b97a9e57c2eb66e7f827
#
_cell.length_a   1.000
_cell.length_b   1.000
_cell.length_c   1.000
_cell.angle_alpha   90.00
_cell.angle_beta   90.00
_cell.angle_gamma   90.00
#
_symmetry.space_group_name_H-M   'P 1'
#
loop_
_entity.id
_entity.type
_entity.pdbx_description
1 polymer ?
#
loop_
_entity_poly.entity_id
_entity_poly.type
_entity_poly.pdbx_seq_one_letter_code
_entity_poly.pdbx_strand_id
1 'polypeptide(L)'
;MTGTTRMKFLIEQEVLLQQYETRQNEHEVMRLLHPDFVEVGRSGRSFDLQSILELMKNEEPSTGKIHSQSFECIALEPSVQLLLYKSAWVDSKGSTSLYTKRSSVWVFTGEKWQLKYHQGTPCEPFRIEVESTI
;
A
#
# COMPACT_ATOMS: atom_id res chain seq x y z
N MET A 1 12.86 15.63 -9.34
CA MET A 1 12.85 14.61 -8.27
C MET A 1 13.85 13.52 -8.63
N THR A 2 14.79 13.23 -7.74
CA THR A 2 15.73 12.12 -7.93
C THR A 2 15.02 10.79 -7.74
N GLY A 3 15.64 9.68 -8.20
CA GLY A 3 15.09 8.35 -8.00
C GLY A 3 14.88 7.99 -6.52
N THR A 4 15.84 8.35 -5.66
CA THR A 4 15.77 8.11 -4.21
C THR A 4 14.64 8.92 -3.57
N THR A 5 14.49 10.18 -3.94
CA THR A 5 13.43 11.06 -3.43
C THR A 5 12.06 10.55 -3.87
N ARG A 6 11.92 10.12 -5.13
CA ARG A 6 10.69 9.56 -5.66
C ARG A 6 10.29 8.29 -4.93
N MET A 7 11.24 7.37 -4.72
CA MET A 7 10.99 6.14 -3.99
C MET A 7 10.47 6.43 -2.57
N LYS A 8 11.13 7.32 -1.85
CA LYS A 8 10.72 7.73 -0.51
C LYS A 8 9.31 8.30 -0.52
N PHE A 9 9.01 9.16 -1.49
CA PHE A 9 7.68 9.75 -1.64
C PHE A 9 6.61 8.66 -1.86
N LEU A 10 6.88 7.71 -2.77
CA LEU A 10 5.92 6.63 -3.07
C LEU A 10 5.71 5.71 -1.90
N ILE A 11 6.77 5.40 -1.13
CA ILE A 11 6.64 4.61 0.11
C ILE A 11 5.72 5.33 1.09
N GLU A 12 5.89 6.63 1.26
CA GLU A 12 5.04 7.44 2.16
C GLU A 12 3.56 7.39 1.71
N GLN A 13 3.31 7.49 0.40
CA GLN A 13 1.95 7.42 -0.14
C GLN A 13 1.35 6.02 0.04
N GLU A 14 2.14 4.97 -0.16
CA GLU A 14 1.71 3.59 0.04
C GLU A 14 1.32 3.36 1.50
N VAL A 15 2.14 3.81 2.43
CA VAL A 15 1.89 3.68 3.87
C VAL A 15 0.66 4.47 4.30
N LEU A 16 0.43 5.67 3.72
CA LEU A 16 -0.78 6.43 3.98
C LEU A 16 -2.04 5.62 3.67
N LEU A 17 -2.05 4.90 2.56
CA LEU A 17 -3.20 4.07 2.18
C LEU A 17 -3.47 2.91 3.12
N GLN A 18 -2.51 2.57 3.98
CA GLN A 18 -2.67 1.51 4.99
C GLN A 18 -3.27 2.04 6.30
N GLN A 19 -3.38 3.35 6.46
CA GLN A 19 -3.86 3.97 7.70
C GLN A 19 -5.37 4.06 7.71
N TYR A 20 -5.98 3.69 8.84
CA TYR A 20 -7.44 3.76 9.00
C TYR A 20 -7.98 5.16 8.72
N GLU A 21 -7.35 6.20 9.28
CA GLU A 21 -7.78 7.58 9.12
C GLU A 21 -7.80 8.03 7.66
N THR A 22 -6.77 7.62 6.89
CA THR A 22 -6.70 7.92 5.45
C THR A 22 -7.82 7.22 4.71
N ARG A 23 -8.03 5.94 5.03
CA ARG A 23 -9.03 5.10 4.36
C ARG A 23 -10.46 5.58 4.65
N GLN A 24 -10.69 6.25 5.77
CA GLN A 24 -11.98 6.87 6.10
C GLN A 24 -12.18 8.24 5.47
N ASN A 25 -11.14 8.81 4.87
CA ASN A 25 -11.20 10.10 4.19
C ASN A 25 -11.28 9.86 2.68
N GLU A 26 -12.51 9.81 2.15
CA GLU A 26 -12.76 9.51 0.74
C GLU A 26 -12.02 10.47 -0.20
N HIS A 27 -11.96 11.75 0.16
CA HIS A 27 -11.24 12.75 -0.63
C HIS A 27 -9.75 12.39 -0.77
N GLU A 28 -9.11 11.98 0.34
CA GLU A 28 -7.71 11.56 0.33
C GLU A 28 -7.52 10.28 -0.47
N VAL A 29 -8.41 9.31 -0.31
CA VAL A 29 -8.33 8.05 -1.08
C VAL A 29 -8.47 8.34 -2.57
N MET A 30 -9.39 9.21 -2.97
CA MET A 30 -9.59 9.58 -4.37
C MET A 30 -8.39 10.33 -4.95
N ARG A 31 -7.65 11.06 -4.11
CA ARG A 31 -6.40 11.70 -4.53
C ARG A 31 -5.31 10.66 -4.81
N LEU A 32 -5.26 9.60 -4.00
CA LEU A 32 -4.21 8.58 -4.05
C LEU A 32 -4.48 7.47 -5.07
N LEU A 33 -5.74 7.12 -5.31
CA LEU A 33 -6.10 6.04 -6.23
C LEU A 33 -6.45 6.56 -7.61
N HIS A 34 -5.92 5.89 -8.62
CA HIS A 34 -6.25 6.20 -10.02
C HIS A 34 -7.72 5.85 -10.30
N PRO A 35 -8.42 6.60 -11.19
CA PRO A 35 -9.80 6.26 -11.55
C PRO A 35 -9.99 4.84 -12.08
N ASP A 36 -8.96 4.26 -12.70
CA ASP A 36 -8.99 2.89 -13.24
C ASP A 36 -8.32 1.89 -12.30
N PHE A 37 -8.27 2.20 -11.00
CA PHE A 37 -7.64 1.35 -9.99
C PHE A 37 -8.19 -0.07 -9.99
N VAL A 38 -7.29 -1.04 -9.90
CA VAL A 38 -7.62 -2.46 -9.73
C VAL A 38 -6.75 -3.04 -8.64
N GLU A 39 -7.35 -3.82 -7.75
CA GLU A 39 -6.62 -4.52 -6.70
C GLU A 39 -6.99 -6.00 -6.70
N VAL A 40 -6.00 -6.86 -6.47
CA VAL A 40 -6.24 -8.28 -6.17
C VAL A 40 -5.76 -8.50 -4.74
N GLY A 41 -6.68 -8.84 -3.86
CA GLY A 41 -6.38 -9.07 -2.45
C GLY A 41 -5.78 -10.43 -2.18
N ARG A 42 -5.38 -10.67 -0.93
CA ARG A 42 -4.76 -11.93 -0.49
C ARG A 42 -5.63 -13.16 -0.78
N SER A 43 -6.94 -13.00 -0.80
CA SER A 43 -7.89 -14.09 -1.08
C SER A 43 -8.04 -14.38 -2.57
N GLY A 44 -7.47 -13.55 -3.43
CA GLY A 44 -7.69 -13.58 -4.87
C GLY A 44 -8.90 -12.77 -5.32
N ARG A 45 -9.61 -12.14 -4.38
CA ARG A 45 -10.75 -11.29 -4.72
C ARG A 45 -10.28 -10.00 -5.40
N SER A 46 -10.95 -9.62 -6.49
CA SER A 46 -10.63 -8.41 -7.24
C SER A 46 -11.55 -7.25 -6.84
N PHE A 47 -10.98 -6.05 -6.84
CA PHE A 47 -11.68 -4.80 -6.54
C PHE A 47 -11.35 -3.78 -7.61
N ASP A 48 -12.33 -2.97 -7.98
CA ASP A 48 -12.11 -1.74 -8.74
C ASP A 48 -12.20 -0.54 -7.79
N LEU A 49 -12.12 0.67 -8.32
CA LEU A 49 -12.16 1.86 -7.47
C LEU A 49 -13.45 1.92 -6.63
N GLN A 50 -14.59 1.68 -7.25
CA GLN A 50 -15.87 1.78 -6.54
C GLN A 50 -15.99 0.74 -5.44
N SER A 51 -15.66 -0.52 -5.72
CA SER A 51 -15.75 -1.60 -4.73
C SER A 51 -14.73 -1.45 -3.60
N ILE A 52 -13.53 -0.91 -3.87
CA ILE A 52 -12.56 -0.68 -2.81
C ILE A 52 -12.99 0.49 -1.91
N LEU A 53 -13.60 1.53 -2.48
CA LEU A 53 -14.14 2.63 -1.69
C LEU A 53 -15.25 2.15 -0.75
N GLU A 54 -16.12 1.27 -1.23
CA GLU A 54 -17.16 0.65 -0.41
C GLU A 54 -16.57 -0.17 0.73
N LEU A 55 -15.55 -0.97 0.43
CA LEU A 55 -14.87 -1.77 1.45
C LEU A 55 -14.26 -0.89 2.53
N MET A 56 -13.53 0.16 2.13
CA MET A 56 -12.88 1.08 3.05
C MET A 56 -13.87 1.82 3.95
N LYS A 57 -14.98 2.24 3.36
CA LYS A 57 -16.04 2.97 4.06
C LYS A 57 -16.65 2.15 5.21
N ASN A 58 -16.72 0.83 5.03
CA ASN A 58 -17.31 -0.07 6.00
C ASN A 58 -16.30 -0.70 6.96
N GLU A 59 -15.04 -0.29 6.91
CA GLU A 59 -14.02 -0.79 7.83
C GLU A 59 -14.25 -0.29 9.25
N GLU A 60 -14.04 -1.21 10.20
CA GLU A 60 -14.07 -0.87 11.62
C GLU A 60 -12.66 -0.51 12.09
N PRO A 61 -12.52 0.44 13.03
CA PRO A 61 -11.20 0.74 13.59
C PRO A 61 -10.63 -0.48 14.31
N SER A 62 -9.31 -0.61 14.26
CA SER A 62 -8.59 -1.72 14.90
C SER A 62 -7.41 -1.18 15.69
N THR A 63 -7.05 -1.89 16.76
CA THR A 63 -5.87 -1.55 17.57
C THR A 63 -4.57 -2.06 16.96
N GLY A 64 -4.67 -2.95 15.97
CA GLY A 64 -3.52 -3.45 15.24
C GLY A 64 -3.09 -2.50 14.11
N LYS A 65 -2.00 -2.83 13.47
CA LYS A 65 -1.47 -2.04 12.37
C LYS A 65 -0.79 -2.92 11.34
N ILE A 66 -0.64 -2.40 10.13
CA ILE A 66 0.16 -3.04 9.09
C ILE A 66 1.61 -2.58 9.27
N HIS A 67 2.53 -3.55 9.33
CA HIS A 67 3.96 -3.31 9.26
C HIS A 67 4.41 -3.56 7.83
N SER A 68 5.21 -2.67 7.28
CA SER A 68 5.74 -2.79 5.92
C SER A 68 7.25 -2.65 5.93
N GLN A 69 7.94 -3.47 5.13
CA GLN A 69 9.40 -3.48 5.07
C GLN A 69 9.89 -3.95 3.71
N SER A 70 11.21 -3.87 3.50
CA SER A 70 11.90 -4.41 2.33
C SER A 70 11.40 -3.81 1.02
N PHE A 71 11.25 -2.48 1.01
CA PHE A 71 10.78 -1.76 -0.17
C PHE A 71 11.82 -1.75 -1.28
N GLU A 72 11.35 -2.04 -2.50
CA GLU A 72 12.12 -1.89 -3.72
C GLU A 72 11.28 -1.09 -4.72
N CYS A 73 11.91 -0.22 -5.48
CA CYS A 73 11.24 0.59 -6.48
C CYS A 73 11.89 0.35 -7.84
N ILE A 74 11.11 -0.14 -8.80
CA ILE A 74 11.58 -0.44 -10.15
C ILE A 74 10.91 0.53 -11.11
N ALA A 75 11.71 1.32 -11.83
CA ALA A 75 11.20 2.23 -12.84
C ALA A 75 10.84 1.42 -14.09
N LEU A 76 9.56 1.37 -14.44
CA LEU A 76 9.11 0.76 -15.69
C LEU A 76 9.17 1.79 -16.81
N GLU A 77 8.79 3.02 -16.49
CA GLU A 77 8.90 4.22 -17.31
C GLU A 77 9.14 5.38 -16.35
N PRO A 78 9.58 6.57 -16.80
CA PRO A 78 9.72 7.71 -15.89
C PRO A 78 8.44 8.02 -15.10
N SER A 79 7.28 7.81 -15.73
CA SER A 79 5.97 8.08 -15.11
C SER A 79 5.27 6.83 -14.58
N VAL A 80 5.95 5.68 -14.55
CA VAL A 80 5.37 4.41 -14.07
C VAL A 80 6.39 3.69 -13.20
N GLN A 81 6.07 3.53 -11.93
CA GLN A 81 6.96 2.91 -10.95
C GLN A 81 6.30 1.67 -10.34
N LEU A 82 7.04 0.58 -10.27
CA LEU A 82 6.62 -0.64 -9.58
C LEU A 82 7.25 -0.64 -8.20
N LEU A 83 6.42 -0.61 -7.16
CA LEU A 83 6.87 -0.66 -5.77
C LEU A 83 6.59 -2.06 -5.23
N LEU A 84 7.64 -2.73 -4.74
CA LEU A 84 7.54 -4.06 -4.14
C LEU A 84 7.90 -3.98 -2.67
N TYR A 85 7.19 -4.72 -1.83
CA TYR A 85 7.50 -4.77 -0.40
C TYR A 85 6.83 -5.97 0.26
N LYS A 86 7.15 -6.15 1.54
CA LYS A 86 6.56 -7.17 2.39
C LYS A 86 5.77 -6.50 3.51
N SER A 87 4.66 -7.11 3.89
CA SER A 87 3.87 -6.60 5.01
C SER A 87 3.42 -7.73 5.93
N ALA A 88 3.07 -7.37 7.15
CA ALA A 88 2.46 -8.27 8.11
C ALA A 88 1.49 -7.46 8.97
N TRP A 89 0.50 -8.14 9.51
CA TRP A 89 -0.40 -7.54 10.49
C TRP A 89 0.23 -7.70 11.88
N VAL A 90 0.30 -6.62 12.64
CA VAL A 90 0.80 -6.63 14.02
C VAL A 90 -0.35 -6.23 14.92
N ASP A 91 -0.79 -7.14 15.79
CA ASP A 91 -1.89 -6.86 16.71
C ASP A 91 -1.43 -6.03 17.92
N SER A 92 -2.36 -5.66 18.79
CA SER A 92 -2.08 -4.83 19.97
C SER A 92 -1.11 -5.46 20.96
N LYS A 93 -0.91 -6.77 20.88
CA LYS A 93 0.02 -7.52 21.76
C LYS A 93 1.37 -7.76 21.10
N GLY A 94 1.56 -7.28 19.87
CA GLY A 94 2.79 -7.48 19.12
C GLY A 94 2.84 -8.79 18.35
N SER A 95 1.78 -9.59 18.35
CA SER A 95 1.72 -10.82 17.56
C SER A 95 1.57 -10.51 16.09
N THR A 96 2.30 -11.23 15.25
CA THR A 96 2.34 -11.01 13.80
C THR A 96 1.60 -12.11 13.05
N SER A 97 0.94 -11.71 11.96
CA SER A 97 0.19 -12.61 11.10
C SER A 97 0.03 -12.00 9.71
N LEU A 98 -0.67 -12.70 8.81
CA LEU A 98 -1.01 -12.20 7.48
C LEU A 98 0.22 -11.71 6.71
N TYR A 99 1.29 -12.52 6.72
CA TYR A 99 2.50 -12.23 5.95
C TYR A 99 2.18 -12.19 4.46
N THR A 100 2.58 -11.11 3.80
CA THR A 100 2.15 -10.80 2.44
C THR A 100 3.30 -10.20 1.65
N LYS A 101 3.44 -10.62 0.40
CA LYS A 101 4.26 -9.90 -0.58
C LYS A 101 3.33 -9.01 -1.36
N ARG A 102 3.70 -7.73 -1.49
CA ARG A 102 2.86 -6.73 -2.14
C ARG A 102 3.53 -6.08 -3.32
N SER A 103 2.72 -5.76 -4.32
CA SER A 103 3.18 -5.03 -5.50
C SER A 103 2.19 -3.92 -5.81
N SER A 104 2.72 -2.75 -6.13
CA SER A 104 1.93 -1.56 -6.45
C SER A 104 2.49 -0.89 -7.68
N VAL A 105 1.61 -0.56 -8.63
CA VAL A 105 1.97 0.22 -9.80
C VAL A 105 1.49 1.64 -9.59
N TRP A 106 2.45 2.55 -9.40
CA TRP A 106 2.19 3.97 -9.25
C TRP A 106 2.44 4.68 -10.58
N VAL A 107 1.50 5.52 -11.00
CA VAL A 107 1.61 6.27 -12.26
C VAL A 107 1.52 7.77 -11.98
N PHE A 108 2.35 8.54 -12.70
CA PHE A 108 2.27 10.00 -12.67
C PHE A 108 1.35 10.47 -13.79
N THR A 109 0.27 11.13 -13.42
CA THR A 109 -0.79 11.52 -14.36
C THR A 109 -0.59 12.93 -14.95
N GLY A 110 0.59 13.52 -14.74
CA GLY A 110 0.90 14.89 -15.17
C GLY A 110 0.80 15.89 -14.03
N GLU A 111 0.04 15.58 -12.99
CA GLU A 111 -0.14 16.44 -11.82
C GLU A 111 0.25 15.75 -10.52
N LYS A 112 -0.03 14.47 -10.40
CA LYS A 112 0.17 13.72 -9.17
C LYS A 112 0.44 12.25 -9.45
N TRP A 113 1.04 11.57 -8.46
CA TRP A 113 1.22 10.12 -8.49
C TRP A 113 -0.03 9.47 -7.95
N GLN A 114 -0.55 8.47 -8.68
CA GLN A 114 -1.72 7.70 -8.26
C GLN A 114 -1.47 6.21 -8.40
N LEU A 115 -1.99 5.45 -7.44
CA LEU A 115 -1.90 4.00 -7.43
C LEU A 115 -2.91 3.43 -8.43
N LYS A 116 -2.41 2.74 -9.44
CA LYS A 116 -3.25 2.18 -10.50
C LYS A 116 -3.52 0.69 -10.32
N TYR A 117 -2.59 -0.04 -9.72
CA TYR A 117 -2.74 -1.47 -9.47
C TYR A 117 -2.07 -1.85 -8.16
N HIS A 118 -2.71 -2.74 -7.41
CA HIS A 118 -2.13 -3.29 -6.18
C HIS A 118 -2.47 -4.77 -6.07
N GLN A 119 -1.51 -5.59 -5.62
CA GLN A 119 -1.74 -7.00 -5.38
C GLN A 119 -1.02 -7.43 -4.10
N GLY A 120 -1.74 -8.19 -3.27
CA GLY A 120 -1.17 -8.83 -2.10
C GLY A 120 -1.24 -10.35 -2.26
N THR A 121 -0.11 -11.03 -2.03
CA THR A 121 -0.01 -12.48 -2.14
C THR A 121 0.47 -13.04 -0.80
N PRO A 122 -0.26 -13.98 -0.18
CA PRO A 122 0.21 -14.62 1.06
C PRO A 122 1.58 -15.24 0.86
N CYS A 123 2.43 -15.11 1.85
CA CYS A 123 3.79 -15.67 1.79
C CYS A 123 4.19 -16.28 3.13
N GLU A 124 5.34 -16.97 3.13
CA GLU A 124 5.91 -17.54 4.35
C GLU A 124 6.25 -16.43 5.35
N PRO A 125 6.16 -16.73 6.65
CA PRO A 125 6.58 -15.79 7.69
C PRO A 125 8.02 -15.34 7.46
N PHE A 126 8.27 -14.07 7.73
CA PHE A 126 9.61 -13.49 7.67
C PHE A 126 9.88 -12.72 8.95
N ARG A 127 11.15 -12.43 9.20
CA ARG A 127 11.55 -11.67 10.38
C ARG A 127 11.13 -10.20 10.22
N ILE A 128 10.41 -9.69 11.22
CA ILE A 128 10.00 -8.28 11.24
C ILE A 128 11.26 -7.43 11.52
N GLU A 129 11.53 -6.50 10.62
CA GLU A 129 12.62 -5.54 10.80
C GLU A 129 12.14 -4.41 11.71
N VAL A 130 12.96 -4.09 12.71
CA VAL A 130 12.68 -2.98 13.62
C VAL A 130 13.39 -1.75 13.06
N GLU A 131 12.66 -0.64 12.95
CA GLU A 131 13.26 0.62 12.51
C GLU A 131 14.34 1.05 13.50
N SER A 132 15.50 1.46 12.94
CA SER A 132 16.56 2.04 13.74
C SER A 132 16.16 3.44 14.18
N THR A 133 16.15 3.68 15.49
CA THR A 133 15.80 4.99 16.07
C THR A 133 17.06 5.75 16.47
N ILE A 134 17.99 5.80 15.59
CA ILE A 134 19.23 6.57 15.87
C ILE A 134 19.00 8.03 15.51
#